data_d4f9ccbb837fea73a727623501e59106
#
_entry.id   d4f9ccbb837fea73a727623501e59106
#
_cell.length_a   1.000
_cell.length_b   1.000
_cell.length_c   1.000
_cell.angle_alpha   90.00
_cell.angle_beta   90.00
_cell.angle_gamma   90.00
#
_symmetry.space_group_name_H-M   'P 1'
#
loop_
_entity.id
_entity.type
_entity.pdbx_description
1 polymer ?
#
loop_
_entity_poly.entity_id
_entity_poly.type
_entity_poly.pdbx_seq_one_letter_code
_entity_poly.pdbx_strand_id
1 'polypeptide(L)'
;MELVNRLLSTRGGTITAGGVTALLGAVLVLLYLSNYRNSVNDSGEPITVLVAKSLIEKGTPGNLVGVKGLFQTSEVPKNQLADGAVTDPQTLRNRLATTDIYPGHQITTGDFAASASGALGTQLTDNQRAISVPVDAAHGMMGNIRSGDRVDILAGFNVTSGAGAAASRPVMKVLTQNILVLDAPNRLGTGVGASSTVNVVLRTDYQEAIEIAWAADNGKLWLVLRPRTGARIMRPGVSTAENLLLGVKPVNVYGKARRLVGAQ
;
A
#
# COMPACT_ATOMS: atom_id res chain seq x y z
N MET A 1 -16.84 -22.75 -76.00
CA MET A 1 -17.96 -23.47 -75.33
C MET A 1 -18.24 -24.85 -75.92
N GLU A 2 -17.82 -25.21 -77.17
CA GLU A 2 -18.05 -26.53 -77.77
C GLU A 2 -17.23 -27.68 -77.13
N LEU A 3 -16.03 -27.46 -76.61
CA LEU A 3 -15.21 -28.52 -75.95
C LEU A 3 -15.83 -29.03 -74.66
N VAL A 4 -16.51 -28.18 -73.92
CA VAL A 4 -17.17 -28.55 -72.65
C VAL A 4 -18.40 -29.41 -72.89
N ASN A 5 -19.20 -29.08 -73.99
CA ASN A 5 -20.39 -29.85 -74.38
C ASN A 5 -20.06 -31.22 -74.95
N ARG A 6 -18.88 -31.42 -75.58
CA ARG A 6 -18.43 -32.71 -76.13
C ARG A 6 -17.90 -33.66 -75.07
N LEU A 7 -17.35 -33.10 -73.99
CA LEU A 7 -16.88 -33.87 -72.78
C LEU A 7 -18.05 -34.35 -71.90
N LEU A 8 -19.15 -33.55 -71.87
CA LEU A 8 -20.32 -33.89 -71.03
C LEU A 8 -21.28 -34.89 -71.68
N SER A 9 -21.16 -35.13 -73.02
CA SER A 9 -22.05 -36.06 -73.77
C SER A 9 -21.66 -37.54 -73.73
N THR A 10 -20.49 -37.90 -73.15
CA THR A 10 -20.04 -39.28 -72.99
C THR A 10 -20.15 -39.73 -71.48
N ARG A 11 -20.65 -40.94 -71.25
CA ARG A 11 -20.83 -41.48 -69.90
C ARG A 11 -19.55 -41.44 -69.05
N GLY A 12 -18.38 -41.43 -69.65
CA GLY A 12 -17.08 -41.24 -68.98
C GLY A 12 -16.80 -39.77 -68.68
N GLY A 13 -17.23 -38.80 -69.50
CA GLY A 13 -16.96 -37.37 -69.29
C GLY A 13 -17.72 -36.75 -68.13
N THR A 14 -18.94 -37.21 -67.87
CA THR A 14 -19.72 -36.76 -66.70
C THR A 14 -19.13 -37.25 -65.37
N ILE A 15 -18.56 -38.50 -65.36
CA ILE A 15 -17.91 -39.00 -64.16
C ILE A 15 -16.59 -38.27 -63.91
N THR A 16 -15.81 -37.95 -64.92
CA THR A 16 -14.58 -37.17 -64.79
C THR A 16 -14.84 -35.70 -64.40
N ALA A 17 -15.86 -35.06 -64.98
CA ALA A 17 -16.26 -33.71 -64.63
C ALA A 17 -16.76 -33.65 -63.16
N GLY A 18 -17.58 -34.64 -62.76
CA GLY A 18 -18.03 -34.79 -61.36
C GLY A 18 -16.87 -34.99 -60.38
N GLY A 19 -15.89 -35.82 -60.76
CA GLY A 19 -14.68 -36.07 -59.97
C GLY A 19 -13.82 -34.79 -59.80
N VAL A 20 -13.64 -34.02 -60.87
CA VAL A 20 -12.89 -32.77 -60.86
C VAL A 20 -13.57 -31.70 -60.00
N THR A 21 -14.89 -31.55 -60.09
CA THR A 21 -15.64 -30.62 -59.24
C THR A 21 -15.67 -31.04 -57.80
N ALA A 22 -15.75 -32.31 -57.46
CA ALA A 22 -15.65 -32.82 -56.11
C ALA A 22 -14.26 -32.58 -55.53
N LEU A 23 -13.20 -32.76 -56.34
CA LEU A 23 -11.82 -32.55 -55.93
C LEU A 23 -11.54 -31.06 -55.70
N LEU A 24 -12.05 -30.17 -56.56
CA LEU A 24 -12.01 -28.70 -56.37
C LEU A 24 -12.76 -28.27 -55.11
N GLY A 25 -13.94 -28.82 -54.85
CA GLY A 25 -14.70 -28.57 -53.63
C GLY A 25 -13.95 -29.01 -52.39
N ALA A 26 -13.33 -30.21 -52.41
CA ALA A 26 -12.52 -30.70 -51.32
C ALA A 26 -11.28 -29.80 -51.04
N VAL A 27 -10.61 -29.36 -52.12
CA VAL A 27 -9.45 -28.44 -52.00
C VAL A 27 -9.90 -27.09 -51.44
N LEU A 28 -11.02 -26.53 -51.86
CA LEU A 28 -11.55 -25.29 -51.31
C LEU A 28 -11.92 -25.40 -49.85
N VAL A 29 -12.52 -26.52 -49.44
CA VAL A 29 -12.82 -26.77 -48.03
C VAL A 29 -11.55 -26.92 -47.22
N LEU A 30 -10.52 -27.60 -47.71
CA LEU A 30 -9.21 -27.74 -47.03
C LEU A 30 -8.50 -26.38 -46.91
N LEU A 31 -8.52 -25.56 -47.95
CA LEU A 31 -7.99 -24.21 -47.92
C LEU A 31 -8.76 -23.31 -46.93
N TYR A 32 -10.08 -23.41 -46.92
CA TYR A 32 -10.93 -22.68 -45.98
C TYR A 32 -10.61 -23.11 -44.52
N LEU A 33 -10.56 -24.41 -44.26
CA LEU A 33 -10.20 -24.93 -42.93
C LEU A 33 -8.78 -24.55 -42.51
N SER A 34 -7.83 -24.59 -43.45
CA SER A 34 -6.45 -24.17 -43.23
C SER A 34 -6.38 -22.69 -42.86
N ASN A 35 -7.07 -21.85 -43.64
CA ASN A 35 -7.11 -20.42 -43.41
C ASN A 35 -7.85 -20.08 -42.08
N TYR A 36 -8.93 -20.80 -41.78
CA TYR A 36 -9.65 -20.68 -40.50
C TYR A 36 -8.78 -21.12 -39.30
N ARG A 37 -8.06 -22.23 -39.42
CA ARG A 37 -7.11 -22.66 -38.41
C ARG A 37 -5.97 -21.66 -38.21
N ASN A 38 -5.43 -21.10 -39.28
CA ASN A 38 -4.38 -20.09 -39.18
C ASN A 38 -4.93 -18.80 -38.55
N SER A 39 -6.15 -18.39 -38.88
CA SER A 39 -6.81 -17.23 -38.26
C SER A 39 -7.10 -17.42 -36.77
N VAL A 40 -7.35 -18.65 -36.32
CA VAL A 40 -7.54 -18.98 -34.91
C VAL A 40 -6.18 -19.16 -34.18
N ASN A 41 -5.17 -19.71 -34.88
CA ASN A 41 -3.81 -19.87 -34.33
C ASN A 41 -2.98 -18.58 -34.41
N ASP A 42 -3.37 -17.60 -35.20
CA ASP A 42 -2.70 -16.27 -35.31
C ASP A 42 -3.04 -15.39 -34.10
N SER A 43 -3.64 -15.97 -33.07
CA SER A 43 -3.92 -15.33 -31.77
C SER A 43 -2.64 -14.93 -31.01
N GLY A 44 -1.45 -15.17 -31.58
CA GLY A 44 -0.15 -14.90 -30.95
C GLY A 44 0.15 -15.83 -29.78
N GLU A 45 1.38 -15.86 -29.34
CA GLU A 45 1.74 -16.59 -28.13
C GLU A 45 0.86 -16.17 -26.94
N PRO A 46 0.31 -17.12 -26.18
CA PRO A 46 -0.50 -16.80 -25.02
C PRO A 46 0.34 -16.01 -24.01
N ILE A 47 -0.27 -14.97 -23.47
CA ILE A 47 0.37 -14.08 -22.48
C ILE A 47 -0.15 -14.48 -21.10
N THR A 48 0.78 -14.70 -20.17
CA THR A 48 0.43 -14.97 -18.77
C THR A 48 -0.01 -13.66 -18.10
N VAL A 49 -1.24 -13.61 -17.63
CA VAL A 49 -1.81 -12.45 -16.94
C VAL A 49 -2.37 -12.82 -15.59
N LEU A 50 -2.57 -11.83 -14.75
CA LEU A 50 -3.21 -12.00 -13.45
C LEU A 50 -4.74 -11.95 -13.62
N VAL A 51 -5.41 -12.95 -13.08
CA VAL A 51 -6.86 -13.07 -13.06
C VAL A 51 -7.32 -13.15 -11.60
N ALA A 52 -8.37 -12.42 -11.24
CA ALA A 52 -8.92 -12.45 -9.91
C ALA A 52 -9.43 -13.87 -9.58
N LYS A 53 -8.94 -14.45 -8.49
CA LYS A 53 -9.36 -15.76 -7.96
C LYS A 53 -10.58 -15.62 -7.06
N SER A 54 -10.66 -14.53 -6.34
CA SER A 54 -11.76 -14.16 -5.44
C SER A 54 -12.09 -12.69 -5.61
N LEU A 55 -13.20 -12.24 -5.03
CA LEU A 55 -13.59 -10.84 -5.06
C LEU A 55 -12.48 -9.97 -4.45
N ILE A 56 -12.04 -8.97 -5.21
CA ILE A 56 -11.16 -7.90 -4.77
C ILE A 56 -12.04 -6.67 -4.61
N GLU A 57 -12.34 -6.30 -3.38
CA GLU A 57 -13.20 -5.16 -3.08
C GLU A 57 -12.52 -3.84 -3.42
N LYS A 58 -13.31 -2.85 -3.80
CA LYS A 58 -12.87 -1.46 -3.95
C LYS A 58 -12.11 -0.99 -2.70
N GLY A 59 -10.97 -0.31 -2.92
CA GLY A 59 -10.10 0.15 -1.84
C GLY A 59 -9.09 -0.90 -1.36
N THR A 60 -9.12 -2.13 -1.89
CA THR A 60 -8.12 -3.15 -1.57
C THR A 60 -6.75 -2.72 -2.06
N PRO A 61 -5.74 -2.68 -1.19
CA PRO A 61 -4.37 -2.40 -1.57
C PRO A 61 -3.78 -3.46 -2.49
N GLY A 62 -3.11 -3.05 -3.56
CA GLY A 62 -2.50 -3.97 -4.53
C GLY A 62 -1.43 -4.89 -3.94
N ASN A 63 -0.71 -4.46 -2.90
CA ASN A 63 0.22 -5.32 -2.17
C ASN A 63 -0.49 -6.46 -1.40
N LEU A 64 -1.72 -6.23 -0.90
CA LEU A 64 -2.52 -7.26 -0.22
C LEU A 64 -3.11 -8.27 -1.19
N VAL A 65 -3.36 -7.89 -2.44
CA VAL A 65 -3.85 -8.81 -3.48
C VAL A 65 -2.92 -10.01 -3.64
N GLY A 66 -1.59 -9.76 -3.59
CA GLY A 66 -0.58 -10.81 -3.63
C GLY A 66 -0.50 -11.63 -2.33
N VAL A 67 -0.42 -10.94 -1.19
CA VAL A 67 -0.25 -11.58 0.13
C VAL A 67 -1.44 -12.48 0.49
N LYS A 68 -2.66 -12.06 0.17
CA LYS A 68 -3.88 -12.83 0.42
C LYS A 68 -4.20 -13.88 -0.65
N GLY A 69 -3.38 -13.97 -1.71
CA GLY A 69 -3.62 -14.91 -2.81
C GLY A 69 -4.94 -14.69 -3.54
N LEU A 70 -5.35 -13.41 -3.71
CA LEU A 70 -6.62 -13.04 -4.34
C LEU A 70 -6.58 -13.14 -5.87
N PHE A 71 -5.42 -13.45 -6.46
CA PHE A 71 -5.26 -13.68 -7.89
C PHE A 71 -4.66 -15.04 -8.19
N GLN A 72 -4.79 -15.43 -9.43
CA GLN A 72 -4.09 -16.56 -10.06
C GLN A 72 -3.53 -16.11 -11.41
N THR A 73 -2.52 -16.79 -11.90
CA THR A 73 -2.00 -16.60 -13.25
C THR A 73 -2.82 -17.43 -14.23
N SER A 74 -3.14 -16.84 -15.38
CA SER A 74 -3.84 -17.53 -16.48
C SER A 74 -3.18 -17.16 -17.81
N GLU A 75 -3.08 -18.11 -18.70
CA GLU A 75 -2.62 -17.90 -20.06
C GLU A 75 -3.81 -17.46 -20.92
N VAL A 76 -3.71 -16.28 -21.50
CA VAL A 76 -4.77 -15.68 -22.32
C VAL A 76 -4.23 -15.38 -23.71
N PRO A 77 -4.95 -15.81 -24.78
CA PRO A 77 -4.61 -15.46 -26.15
C PRO A 77 -4.59 -13.94 -26.33
N LYS A 78 -3.67 -13.43 -27.14
CA LYS A 78 -3.45 -12.00 -27.35
C LYS A 78 -4.71 -11.24 -27.79
N ASN A 79 -5.60 -11.89 -28.53
CA ASN A 79 -6.88 -11.33 -29.00
C ASN A 79 -7.96 -11.22 -27.90
N GLN A 80 -7.74 -11.86 -26.75
CA GLN A 80 -8.64 -11.81 -25.58
C GLN A 80 -8.01 -11.05 -24.41
N LEU A 81 -6.84 -10.46 -24.63
CA LEU A 81 -6.13 -9.70 -23.61
C LEU A 81 -6.88 -8.39 -23.35
N ALA A 82 -7.19 -8.12 -22.09
CA ALA A 82 -7.75 -6.84 -21.68
C ALA A 82 -6.69 -5.73 -21.79
N ASP A 83 -7.11 -4.53 -22.16
CA ASP A 83 -6.22 -3.37 -22.22
C ASP A 83 -5.60 -3.10 -20.84
N GLY A 84 -4.28 -3.05 -20.80
CA GLY A 84 -3.55 -2.84 -19.57
C GLY A 84 -3.55 -4.03 -18.61
N ALA A 85 -3.79 -5.26 -19.11
CA ALA A 85 -3.72 -6.47 -18.29
C ALA A 85 -2.36 -6.58 -17.58
N VAL A 86 -2.40 -6.90 -16.30
CA VAL A 86 -1.23 -6.98 -15.44
C VAL A 86 -0.60 -8.36 -15.55
N THR A 87 0.69 -8.40 -15.88
CA THR A 87 1.50 -9.62 -15.95
C THR A 87 2.35 -9.80 -14.69
N ASP A 88 2.75 -8.71 -14.05
CA ASP A 88 3.59 -8.70 -12.85
C ASP A 88 2.82 -8.06 -11.67
N PRO A 89 2.58 -8.79 -10.57
CA PRO A 89 1.90 -8.25 -9.39
C PRO A 89 2.64 -7.07 -8.74
N GLN A 90 3.93 -6.88 -9.02
CA GLN A 90 4.70 -5.73 -8.51
C GLN A 90 4.17 -4.38 -9.03
N THR A 91 3.55 -4.38 -10.22
CA THR A 91 2.96 -3.17 -10.81
C THR A 91 1.76 -2.63 -10.01
N LEU A 92 1.17 -3.47 -9.16
CA LEU A 92 0.06 -3.10 -8.28
C LEU A 92 0.51 -2.47 -6.95
N ARG A 93 1.82 -2.44 -6.67
CA ARG A 93 2.32 -1.83 -5.43
C ARG A 93 1.96 -0.35 -5.36
N ASN A 94 1.60 0.10 -4.16
CA ASN A 94 1.17 1.47 -3.89
C ASN A 94 -0.03 1.94 -4.73
N ARG A 95 -0.86 1.00 -5.17
CA ARG A 95 -2.13 1.27 -5.85
C ARG A 95 -3.28 0.70 -5.03
N LEU A 96 -4.47 1.28 -5.22
CA LEU A 96 -5.72 0.81 -4.61
C LEU A 96 -6.69 0.41 -5.70
N ALA A 97 -7.44 -0.66 -5.49
CA ALA A 97 -8.55 -1.02 -6.36
C ALA A 97 -9.59 0.11 -6.39
N THR A 98 -9.95 0.59 -7.57
CA THR A 98 -10.93 1.67 -7.78
C THR A 98 -12.35 1.17 -7.84
N THR A 99 -12.51 -0.11 -8.18
CA THR A 99 -13.78 -0.82 -8.33
C THR A 99 -13.67 -2.22 -7.72
N ASP A 100 -14.80 -2.87 -7.54
CA ASP A 100 -14.84 -4.29 -7.19
C ASP A 100 -14.45 -5.12 -8.40
N ILE A 101 -13.47 -6.03 -8.24
CA ILE A 101 -13.00 -6.93 -9.29
C ILE A 101 -13.47 -8.34 -8.95
N TYR A 102 -14.35 -8.88 -9.79
CA TYR A 102 -14.98 -10.17 -9.57
C TYR A 102 -14.08 -11.34 -10.01
N PRO A 103 -14.28 -12.54 -9.43
CA PRO A 103 -13.55 -13.73 -9.82
C PRO A 103 -13.66 -14.00 -11.32
N GLY A 104 -12.55 -14.40 -11.95
CA GLY A 104 -12.46 -14.65 -13.38
C GLY A 104 -12.14 -13.43 -14.25
N HIS A 105 -12.18 -12.20 -13.70
CA HIS A 105 -11.79 -11.01 -14.44
C HIS A 105 -10.27 -10.86 -14.50
N GLN A 106 -9.76 -10.45 -15.66
CA GLN A 106 -8.35 -10.07 -15.82
C GLN A 106 -8.10 -8.79 -15.02
N ILE A 107 -7.06 -8.81 -14.21
CA ILE A 107 -6.65 -7.63 -13.45
C ILE A 107 -5.93 -6.67 -14.37
N THR A 108 -6.40 -5.43 -14.46
CA THR A 108 -5.82 -4.40 -15.33
C THR A 108 -5.23 -3.26 -14.52
N THR A 109 -4.31 -2.51 -15.13
CA THR A 109 -3.77 -1.28 -14.52
C THR A 109 -4.84 -0.21 -14.34
N GLY A 110 -5.94 -0.25 -15.13
CA GLY A 110 -7.09 0.65 -15.03
C GLY A 110 -7.95 0.38 -13.79
N ASP A 111 -7.96 -0.87 -13.29
CA ASP A 111 -8.68 -1.24 -12.06
C ASP A 111 -8.02 -0.69 -10.80
N PHE A 112 -6.79 -0.20 -10.92
CA PHE A 112 -6.00 0.30 -9.80
C PHE A 112 -5.54 1.73 -10.05
N ALA A 113 -5.94 2.65 -9.20
CA ALA A 113 -5.38 4.00 -9.19
C ALA A 113 -4.13 4.06 -8.31
N ALA A 114 -3.21 4.96 -8.67
CA ALA A 114 -2.16 5.34 -7.74
C ALA A 114 -2.82 5.84 -6.45
N SER A 115 -2.44 5.28 -5.32
CA SER A 115 -2.88 5.81 -4.05
C SER A 115 -2.38 7.25 -3.96
N ALA A 116 -3.29 8.21 -4.00
CA ALA A 116 -2.94 9.59 -3.70
C ALA A 116 -2.38 9.58 -2.27
N SER A 117 -1.05 9.76 -2.15
CA SER A 117 -0.30 9.63 -0.90
C SER A 117 -0.54 8.26 -0.26
N GLY A 118 0.22 7.24 -0.70
CA GLY A 118 0.09 5.82 -0.33
C GLY A 118 -0.86 5.59 0.81
N ALA A 119 -2.09 5.12 0.53
CA ALA A 119 -3.17 5.17 1.51
C ALA A 119 -2.62 4.69 2.85
N LEU A 120 -2.64 5.53 3.85
CA LEU A 120 -2.01 5.27 5.16
C LEU A 120 -2.43 3.90 5.69
N GLY A 121 -3.68 3.49 5.39
CA GLY A 121 -4.19 2.16 5.72
C GLY A 121 -3.42 1.01 5.10
N THR A 122 -2.75 1.18 3.94
CA THR A 122 -1.96 0.11 3.32
C THR A 122 -0.61 -0.12 3.99
N GLN A 123 -0.17 0.84 4.79
CA GLN A 123 1.07 0.78 5.56
C GLN A 123 0.84 0.27 6.98
N LEU A 124 -0.41 -0.02 7.32
CA LEU A 124 -0.81 -0.54 8.62
C LEU A 124 -1.15 -2.02 8.52
N THR A 125 -0.72 -2.79 9.51
CA THR A 125 -1.03 -4.22 9.66
C THR A 125 -1.52 -4.50 11.07
N ASP A 126 -2.43 -5.45 11.21
CA ASP A 126 -2.91 -5.97 12.49
C ASP A 126 -3.36 -4.88 13.50
N ASN A 127 -2.63 -4.76 14.59
CA ASN A 127 -2.93 -3.82 15.66
C ASN A 127 -2.37 -2.41 15.45
N GLN A 128 -1.74 -2.15 14.30
CA GLN A 128 -1.18 -0.83 14.01
C GLN A 128 -2.26 0.20 13.71
N ARG A 129 -1.99 1.42 14.10
CA ARG A 129 -2.86 2.59 13.91
C ARG A 129 -2.04 3.75 13.38
N ALA A 130 -2.67 4.60 12.59
CA ALA A 130 -2.12 5.89 12.21
C ALA A 130 -2.74 6.97 13.07
N ILE A 131 -1.91 7.78 13.72
CA ILE A 131 -2.34 8.95 14.47
C ILE A 131 -1.70 10.19 13.85
N SER A 132 -2.50 11.25 13.68
CA SER A 132 -2.02 12.55 13.23
C SER A 132 -1.76 13.43 14.46
N VAL A 133 -0.54 13.94 14.56
CA VAL A 133 -0.07 14.72 15.71
C VAL A 133 0.31 16.12 15.22
N PRO A 134 -0.29 17.19 15.78
CA PRO A 134 0.13 18.55 15.48
C PRO A 134 1.46 18.84 16.16
N VAL A 135 2.44 19.29 15.40
CA VAL A 135 3.75 19.74 15.91
C VAL A 135 4.11 21.09 15.29
N ASP A 136 4.71 21.92 16.07
CA ASP A 136 5.24 23.20 15.60
C ASP A 136 6.70 23.08 15.10
N ALA A 137 7.19 24.14 14.48
CA ALA A 137 8.53 24.16 13.89
C ALA A 137 9.65 23.90 14.91
N ALA A 138 9.47 24.33 16.16
CA ALA A 138 10.47 24.20 17.21
C ALA A 138 10.51 22.78 17.80
N HIS A 139 9.37 22.10 17.83
CA HIS A 139 9.20 20.82 18.52
C HIS A 139 9.21 19.61 17.60
N GLY A 140 9.00 19.81 16.28
CA GLY A 140 8.87 18.76 15.30
C GLY A 140 10.03 18.63 14.30
N MET A 141 11.17 19.30 14.51
CA MET A 141 12.31 19.29 13.57
C MET A 141 11.88 19.46 12.11
N MET A 142 11.06 20.45 11.84
CA MET A 142 10.39 20.70 10.57
C MET A 142 11.35 20.69 9.38
N GLY A 143 10.98 19.94 8.34
CA GLY A 143 11.77 19.79 7.13
C GLY A 143 12.90 18.76 7.21
N ASN A 144 13.22 18.25 8.39
CA ASN A 144 14.25 17.22 8.59
C ASN A 144 13.66 15.82 8.81
N ILE A 145 12.41 15.73 9.27
CA ILE A 145 11.68 14.46 9.41
C ILE A 145 10.93 14.18 8.12
N ARG A 146 11.06 12.96 7.61
CA ARG A 146 10.44 12.49 6.36
C ARG A 146 9.66 11.20 6.59
N SER A 147 8.74 10.91 5.70
CA SER A 147 8.11 9.58 5.64
C SER A 147 9.18 8.49 5.57
N GLY A 148 9.03 7.45 6.38
CA GLY A 148 9.98 6.34 6.54
C GLY A 148 11.03 6.54 7.65
N ASP A 149 11.16 7.74 8.23
CA ASP A 149 12.05 7.95 9.35
C ASP A 149 11.44 7.39 10.65
N ARG A 150 12.29 7.19 11.66
CA ARG A 150 11.87 6.78 12.99
C ARG A 150 12.18 7.86 14.01
N VAL A 151 11.23 8.08 14.90
CA VAL A 151 11.30 9.12 15.92
C VAL A 151 11.04 8.56 17.31
N ASP A 152 11.60 9.23 18.31
CA ASP A 152 11.19 9.12 19.70
C ASP A 152 10.33 10.32 20.06
N ILE A 153 9.32 10.11 20.89
CA ILE A 153 8.39 11.15 21.31
C ILE A 153 8.67 11.49 22.78
N LEU A 154 9.00 12.75 23.03
CA LEU A 154 9.08 13.30 24.37
C LEU A 154 7.79 14.07 24.66
N ALA A 155 7.30 13.97 25.88
CA ALA A 155 6.14 14.71 26.34
C ALA A 155 6.48 15.55 27.58
N GLY A 156 6.13 16.82 27.50
CA GLY A 156 6.26 17.77 28.61
C GLY A 156 4.89 18.13 29.17
N PHE A 157 4.75 18.09 30.47
CA PHE A 157 3.52 18.39 31.20
C PHE A 157 3.78 19.37 32.32
N ASN A 158 2.75 20.14 32.65
CA ASN A 158 2.72 20.91 33.87
C ASN A 158 1.93 20.15 34.94
N VAL A 159 2.60 19.73 36.00
CA VAL A 159 1.97 18.98 37.11
C VAL A 159 1.74 19.89 38.28
N THR A 160 0.51 20.01 38.72
CA THR A 160 0.15 20.68 40.00
C THR A 160 0.19 19.64 41.12
N SER A 161 1.05 19.84 42.12
CA SER A 161 1.16 18.94 43.24
C SER A 161 0.51 19.55 44.49
N GLY A 162 -0.49 18.86 45.05
CA GLY A 162 -1.08 19.11 46.35
C GLY A 162 -2.28 20.04 46.39
N ALA A 163 -3.17 19.84 47.37
CA ALA A 163 -4.29 20.69 47.66
C ALA A 163 -3.79 22.06 48.15
N GLY A 164 -4.01 23.11 47.36
CA GLY A 164 -3.63 24.49 47.67
C GLY A 164 -2.33 24.98 47.08
N ALA A 165 -1.60 24.17 46.30
CA ALA A 165 -0.35 24.59 45.66
C ALA A 165 -0.62 25.32 44.34
N ALA A 166 -0.42 26.60 44.30
CA ALA A 166 -0.44 27.44 43.08
C ALA A 166 0.80 27.19 42.17
N ALA A 167 1.70 26.29 42.53
CA ALA A 167 2.95 26.06 41.80
C ALA A 167 2.80 24.89 40.81
N SER A 168 2.66 25.22 39.56
CA SER A 168 2.81 24.30 38.45
C SER A 168 4.29 23.90 38.26
N ARG A 169 4.60 22.60 38.23
CA ARG A 169 5.95 22.08 38.01
C ARG A 169 6.06 21.44 36.64
N PRO A 170 6.91 21.96 35.76
CA PRO A 170 7.14 21.33 34.48
C PRO A 170 7.91 20.03 34.63
N VAL A 171 7.42 18.97 33.99
CA VAL A 171 8.06 17.67 33.94
C VAL A 171 8.15 17.22 32.48
N MET A 172 9.23 16.52 32.14
CA MET A 172 9.41 15.96 30.79
C MET A 172 9.80 14.49 30.91
N LYS A 173 9.22 13.66 30.03
CA LYS A 173 9.56 12.25 29.94
C LYS A 173 9.58 11.78 28.49
N VAL A 174 10.30 10.68 28.25
CA VAL A 174 10.12 9.91 27.00
C VAL A 174 8.77 9.21 27.09
N LEU A 175 7.90 9.50 26.15
CA LEU A 175 6.58 8.89 26.07
C LEU A 175 6.66 7.53 25.39
N THR A 176 7.10 7.52 24.13
CA THR A 176 7.31 6.30 23.36
C THR A 176 8.53 6.45 22.45
N GLN A 177 9.07 5.33 21.96
CA GLN A 177 10.29 5.30 21.18
C GLN A 177 10.12 4.43 19.94
N ASN A 178 10.93 4.72 18.90
CA ASN A 178 11.00 3.92 17.69
C ASN A 178 9.70 3.94 16.85
N ILE A 179 9.00 5.05 16.86
CA ILE A 179 7.77 5.27 16.09
C ILE A 179 8.11 5.57 14.64
N LEU A 180 7.45 4.89 13.70
CA LEU A 180 7.62 5.14 12.27
C LEU A 180 6.77 6.35 11.85
N VAL A 181 7.39 7.26 11.13
CA VAL A 181 6.70 8.36 10.45
C VAL A 181 6.12 7.85 9.15
N LEU A 182 4.80 7.86 9.02
CA LEU A 182 4.09 7.50 7.80
C LEU A 182 4.03 8.65 6.81
N ASP A 183 3.77 9.84 7.32
CA ASP A 183 3.72 11.06 6.52
C ASP A 183 4.18 12.27 7.32
N ALA A 184 4.95 13.12 6.69
CA ALA A 184 5.40 14.38 7.24
C ALA A 184 5.42 15.43 6.11
N PRO A 185 4.83 16.59 6.30
CA PRO A 185 4.79 17.63 5.28
C PRO A 185 6.20 18.11 4.95
N ASN A 186 6.50 18.09 3.67
CA ASN A 186 7.86 18.37 3.15
C ASN A 186 8.19 19.88 3.12
N ARG A 187 7.22 20.75 3.40
CA ARG A 187 7.38 22.23 3.37
C ARG A 187 6.49 22.91 4.39
N LEU A 188 7.08 23.81 5.15
CA LEU A 188 6.34 24.92 5.73
C LEU A 188 5.79 25.77 4.59
N GLY A 189 4.50 26.08 4.63
CA GLY A 189 3.93 27.09 3.74
C GLY A 189 4.73 28.40 3.86
N THR A 190 5.34 28.84 2.77
CA THR A 190 6.12 30.09 2.70
C THR A 190 5.24 31.35 2.65
N GLY A 191 4.00 31.28 3.17
CA GLY A 191 3.09 32.43 3.25
C GLY A 191 3.22 33.18 4.56
N VAL A 192 3.25 34.48 4.49
CA VAL A 192 3.11 35.37 5.64
C VAL A 192 1.74 35.08 6.27
N GLY A 193 1.71 34.50 7.50
CA GLY A 193 0.48 34.06 8.17
C GLY A 193 0.23 32.55 8.17
N ALA A 194 1.13 31.73 7.62
CA ALA A 194 1.04 30.24 7.73
C ALA A 194 1.17 29.84 9.21
N SER A 195 0.21 29.04 9.70
CA SER A 195 0.30 28.44 11.03
C SER A 195 1.62 27.66 11.12
N SER A 196 2.40 27.95 12.15
CA SER A 196 3.67 27.25 12.40
C SER A 196 3.49 25.79 12.80
N THR A 197 2.26 25.31 12.82
CA THR A 197 1.89 23.94 13.21
C THR A 197 1.59 23.10 11.98
N VAL A 198 2.17 21.93 11.91
CA VAL A 198 1.91 20.91 10.89
C VAL A 198 1.56 19.59 11.52
N ASN A 199 0.84 18.77 10.77
CA ASN A 199 0.48 17.44 11.20
C ASN A 199 1.49 16.42 10.70
N VAL A 200 2.03 15.63 11.61
CA VAL A 200 2.87 14.47 11.31
C VAL A 200 2.05 13.22 11.58
N VAL A 201 2.03 12.28 10.62
CA VAL A 201 1.30 11.03 10.76
C VAL A 201 2.26 9.94 11.22
N LEU A 202 1.95 9.31 12.32
CA LEU A 202 2.78 8.33 13.02
C LEU A 202 2.09 6.96 13.02
N ARG A 203 2.90 5.89 12.92
CA ARG A 203 2.43 4.52 13.07
C ARG A 203 2.68 4.04 14.50
N THR A 204 1.62 3.73 15.19
CA THR A 204 1.61 3.34 16.61
C THR A 204 0.80 2.07 16.81
N ASP A 205 0.84 1.49 17.98
CA ASP A 205 -0.21 0.60 18.44
C ASP A 205 -1.38 1.40 19.05
N TYR A 206 -2.41 0.69 19.51
CA TYR A 206 -3.60 1.34 20.05
C TYR A 206 -3.33 2.05 21.38
N GLN A 207 -2.51 1.47 22.24
CA GLN A 207 -2.14 2.04 23.55
C GLN A 207 -1.25 3.28 23.38
N GLU A 208 -0.24 3.18 22.52
CA GLU A 208 0.62 4.32 22.18
C GLU A 208 -0.17 5.47 21.58
N ALA A 209 -1.17 5.17 20.73
CA ALA A 209 -2.04 6.20 20.15
C ALA A 209 -2.80 6.98 21.23
N ILE A 210 -3.36 6.29 22.23
CA ILE A 210 -4.06 6.93 23.36
C ILE A 210 -3.10 7.83 24.15
N GLU A 211 -1.90 7.33 24.45
CA GLU A 211 -0.91 8.09 25.21
C GLU A 211 -0.46 9.35 24.46
N ILE A 212 -0.22 9.22 23.16
CA ILE A 212 0.20 10.33 22.30
C ILE A 212 -0.93 11.35 22.18
N ALA A 213 -2.19 10.91 21.93
CA ALA A 213 -3.34 11.81 21.82
C ALA A 213 -3.54 12.60 23.12
N TRP A 214 -3.53 11.90 24.26
CA TRP A 214 -3.65 12.55 25.57
C TRP A 214 -2.53 13.57 25.81
N ALA A 215 -1.29 13.20 25.43
CA ALA A 215 -0.14 14.08 25.62
C ALA A 215 -0.16 15.30 24.68
N ALA A 216 -0.71 15.14 23.47
CA ALA A 216 -0.88 16.24 22.51
C ALA A 216 -1.90 17.30 23.02
N ASP A 217 -2.97 16.84 23.67
CA ASP A 217 -4.04 17.72 24.16
C ASP A 217 -3.69 18.37 25.52
N ASN A 218 -2.89 17.69 26.36
CA ASN A 218 -2.64 18.12 27.75
C ASN A 218 -1.20 18.58 28.00
N GLY A 219 -0.34 18.55 26.99
CA GLY A 219 1.07 18.87 27.15
C GLY A 219 1.69 19.47 25.89
N LYS A 220 3.00 19.32 25.80
CA LYS A 220 3.79 19.64 24.62
C LYS A 220 4.54 18.40 24.17
N LEU A 221 4.56 18.14 22.86
CA LEU A 221 5.27 17.02 22.26
C LEU A 221 6.51 17.51 21.52
N TRP A 222 7.58 16.73 21.63
CA TRP A 222 8.81 16.89 20.84
C TRP A 222 9.08 15.59 20.10
N LEU A 223 9.36 15.71 18.80
CA LEU A 223 9.82 14.60 17.98
C LEU A 223 11.34 14.63 17.89
N VAL A 224 11.97 13.54 18.26
CA VAL A 224 13.42 13.37 18.22
C VAL A 224 13.77 12.33 17.18
N LEU A 225 14.49 12.74 16.14
CA LEU A 225 14.88 11.85 15.04
C LEU A 225 15.88 10.79 15.52
N ARG A 226 15.61 9.54 15.19
CA ARG A 226 16.50 8.42 15.48
C ARG A 226 17.47 8.18 14.32
N PRO A 227 18.70 7.72 14.62
CA PRO A 227 19.59 7.22 13.56
C PRO A 227 18.97 5.98 12.90
N ARG A 228 19.21 5.80 11.61
CA ARG A 228 18.67 4.67 10.83
C ARG A 228 19.21 3.32 11.30
N THR A 229 20.43 3.31 11.85
CA THR A 229 21.10 2.10 12.33
C THR A 229 21.67 2.34 13.74
N GLY A 230 21.72 1.28 14.55
CA GLY A 230 22.36 1.32 15.87
C GLY A 230 21.55 2.00 16.98
N ALA A 231 20.35 2.50 16.72
CA ALA A 231 19.52 3.11 17.74
C ALA A 231 19.04 2.08 18.79
N ARG A 232 19.30 2.36 20.05
CA ARG A 232 18.87 1.51 21.18
C ARG A 232 17.66 2.12 21.86
N ILE A 233 16.80 1.27 22.42
CA ILE A 233 15.72 1.70 23.31
C ILE A 233 16.35 2.02 24.66
N MET A 234 16.10 3.22 25.15
CA MET A 234 16.58 3.69 26.45
C MET A 234 15.39 3.94 27.38
N ARG A 235 15.65 3.90 28.68
CA ARG A 235 14.64 4.18 29.70
C ARG A 235 15.10 5.33 30.58
N PRO A 236 15.19 6.56 30.09
CA PRO A 236 15.53 7.72 30.89
C PRO A 236 14.45 7.96 31.95
N GLY A 237 14.84 8.48 33.07
CA GLY A 237 13.90 8.90 34.11
C GLY A 237 13.13 10.16 33.70
N VAL A 238 12.21 10.56 34.55
CA VAL A 238 11.47 11.81 34.40
C VAL A 238 12.39 12.99 34.70
N SER A 239 12.49 13.94 33.78
CA SER A 239 13.27 15.17 33.98
C SER A 239 12.38 16.25 34.59
N THR A 240 12.92 16.93 35.62
CA THR A 240 12.28 18.08 36.28
C THR A 240 13.26 19.26 36.32
N ALA A 241 12.78 20.43 36.66
CA ALA A 241 13.63 21.60 36.83
C ALA A 241 14.77 21.34 37.85
N GLU A 242 14.45 20.67 38.94
CA GLU A 242 15.47 20.33 39.98
C GLU A 242 16.55 19.40 39.41
N ASN A 243 16.18 18.42 38.58
CA ASN A 243 17.17 17.51 37.97
C ASN A 243 18.12 18.27 37.05
N LEU A 244 17.57 19.21 36.25
CA LEU A 244 18.34 19.99 35.28
C LEU A 244 19.22 21.05 35.95
N LEU A 245 18.73 21.72 37.00
CA LEU A 245 19.42 22.82 37.63
C LEU A 245 20.38 22.36 38.75
N LEU A 246 20.01 21.33 39.51
CA LEU A 246 20.74 20.88 40.65
C LEU A 246 21.52 19.58 40.41
N GLY A 247 21.46 18.98 39.23
CA GLY A 247 22.14 17.74 38.90
C GLY A 247 21.62 16.50 39.69
N VAL A 248 20.45 16.60 40.31
CA VAL A 248 19.83 15.49 41.01
C VAL A 248 19.46 14.39 40.02
N LYS A 249 19.77 13.13 40.36
CA LYS A 249 19.43 12.01 39.44
C LYS A 249 17.95 11.90 39.19
N PRO A 250 17.51 11.75 37.92
CA PRO A 250 16.12 11.60 37.56
C PRO A 250 15.43 10.43 38.26
N VAL A 251 14.18 10.61 38.64
CA VAL A 251 13.38 9.54 39.25
C VAL A 251 13.05 8.51 38.17
N ASN A 252 13.56 7.29 38.36
CA ASN A 252 13.22 6.18 37.45
C ASN A 252 11.89 5.55 37.89
N VAL A 253 10.81 5.94 37.22
CA VAL A 253 9.45 5.47 37.53
C VAL A 253 9.30 3.97 37.29
N TYR A 254 10.03 3.40 36.32
CA TYR A 254 10.00 1.97 36.03
C TYR A 254 10.48 1.07 37.16
N GLY A 255 11.41 1.55 37.99
CA GLY A 255 11.90 0.81 39.18
C GLY A 255 10.90 0.81 40.33
N LYS A 256 10.06 1.83 40.49
CA LYS A 256 9.03 1.91 41.53
C LYS A 256 7.80 1.06 41.21
N ALA A 257 7.33 1.04 39.95
CA ALA A 257 6.20 0.22 39.55
C ALA A 257 6.45 -1.28 39.77
N ARG A 258 7.70 -1.74 39.52
CA ARG A 258 8.08 -3.15 39.71
C ARG A 258 8.12 -3.56 41.18
N ARG A 259 8.37 -2.61 42.11
CA ARG A 259 8.35 -2.88 43.58
C ARG A 259 6.91 -2.92 44.14
N LEU A 260 5.95 -2.22 43.50
CA LEU A 260 4.56 -2.22 43.93
C LEU A 260 3.78 -3.45 43.43
N VAL A 261 4.17 -4.03 42.28
CA VAL A 261 3.54 -5.26 41.73
C VAL A 261 4.18 -6.53 42.31
N GLY A 262 5.38 -6.46 42.87
CA GLY A 262 6.07 -7.61 43.52
C GLY A 262 5.83 -7.74 45.02
N ALA A 263 4.96 -6.94 45.62
CA ALA A 263 4.65 -6.93 47.03
C ALA A 263 3.20 -7.36 47.36
N GLN A 264 2.58 -8.14 46.45
CA GLN A 264 1.32 -8.85 46.69
C GLN A 264 1.58 -10.35 46.72
#